data_157de292d9c75f0df5bec1f3c18b3f62
#
_entry.id   157de292d9c75f0df5bec1f3c18b3f62
#
_cell.length_a   1.000
_cell.length_b   1.000
_cell.length_c   1.000
_cell.angle_alpha   90.00
_cell.angle_beta   90.00
_cell.angle_gamma   90.00
#
_symmetry.space_group_name_H-M   'P 1'
#
loop_
_entity.id
_entity.type
_entity.pdbx_description
1 polymer ?
#
loop_
_entity_poly.entity_id
_entity_poly.type
_entity_poly.pdbx_seq_one_letter_code
_entity_poly.pdbx_strand_id
1 'polypeptide(L)'
;MSKILLFFLLALVSCGNLRNLATFDFNTFYTELVDQHNALRKKHSVGALTKNTDIAKLAQNTADGCKAIGGLKHSGTSYNGRWMGQNLYVAGGMAPTGAGVANNWYSENKNYDYDTGSSKNNGVIGHFTQLVWKSTTEIGCAVAEGSWSGYTPSYFVCCNYFPGGNILGQYTKNVLKPTS
;
A
#
# COMPACT_ATOMS: atom_id res chain seq x y z
N MET A 1 -53.62 38.75 -44.02
CA MET A 1 -53.12 37.38 -43.88
C MET A 1 -51.80 37.46 -43.12
N SER A 2 -51.83 37.28 -41.79
CA SER A 2 -50.64 37.40 -40.94
C SER A 2 -50.19 36.02 -40.61
N LYS A 3 -48.88 35.68 -40.94
CA LYS A 3 -48.24 34.41 -40.61
C LYS A 3 -47.59 34.57 -39.27
N ILE A 4 -48.11 33.88 -38.27
CA ILE A 4 -47.52 33.75 -36.96
C ILE A 4 -46.40 32.64 -37.05
N LEU A 5 -45.17 33.08 -36.87
CA LEU A 5 -43.99 32.16 -36.82
C LEU A 5 -43.78 31.71 -35.36
N LEU A 6 -44.06 30.43 -35.10
CA LEU A 6 -43.93 29.84 -33.78
C LEU A 6 -42.47 29.34 -33.61
N PHE A 7 -41.67 30.04 -32.79
CA PHE A 7 -40.33 29.58 -32.42
C PHE A 7 -40.44 28.55 -31.28
N PHE A 8 -40.14 27.29 -31.61
CA PHE A 8 -39.88 26.26 -30.58
C PHE A 8 -38.48 26.46 -30.04
N LEU A 9 -38.37 26.91 -28.80
CA LEU A 9 -37.11 26.95 -28.05
C LEU A 9 -36.86 25.54 -27.45
N LEU A 10 -36.02 24.76 -28.12
CA LEU A 10 -35.52 23.51 -27.51
C LEU A 10 -34.51 23.87 -26.40
N ALA A 11 -34.95 23.78 -25.15
CA ALA A 11 -34.06 23.81 -24.01
C ALA A 11 -33.30 22.45 -23.94
N LEU A 12 -32.05 22.42 -24.39
CA LEU A 12 -31.14 21.32 -24.13
C LEU A 12 -30.74 21.34 -22.63
N VAL A 13 -31.44 20.57 -21.82
CA VAL A 13 -30.98 20.28 -20.46
C VAL A 13 -29.79 19.33 -20.58
N SER A 14 -28.59 19.89 -20.60
CA SER A 14 -27.36 19.14 -20.42
C SER A 14 -27.30 18.68 -18.99
N CYS A 15 -27.74 17.45 -18.72
CA CYS A 15 -27.53 16.77 -17.46
C CYS A 15 -26.08 16.31 -17.41
N GLY A 16 -25.17 17.24 -17.14
CA GLY A 16 -23.77 16.97 -16.87
C GLY A 16 -23.64 16.28 -15.51
N ASN A 17 -23.67 14.95 -15.50
CA ASN A 17 -23.17 14.18 -14.36
C ASN A 17 -21.67 14.47 -14.24
N LEU A 18 -21.30 15.55 -13.57
CA LEU A 18 -19.98 15.75 -13.01
C LEU A 18 -19.81 14.68 -11.91
N ARG A 19 -19.37 13.48 -12.30
CA ARG A 19 -18.75 12.56 -11.34
C ARG A 19 -17.53 13.33 -10.84
N ASN A 20 -17.64 13.84 -9.63
CA ASN A 20 -16.51 14.35 -8.89
C ASN A 20 -15.59 13.14 -8.68
N LEU A 21 -14.63 12.91 -9.59
CA LEU A 21 -13.59 11.93 -9.41
C LEU A 21 -12.76 12.44 -8.24
N ALA A 22 -13.05 11.92 -7.05
CA ALA A 22 -12.26 12.24 -5.87
C ALA A 22 -10.79 11.94 -6.22
N THR A 23 -9.97 12.96 -6.19
CA THR A 23 -8.52 12.81 -6.37
C THR A 23 -7.99 11.94 -5.24
N PHE A 24 -7.05 11.04 -5.56
CA PHE A 24 -6.42 10.20 -4.55
C PHE A 24 -5.71 11.09 -3.51
N ASP A 25 -6.14 11.00 -2.26
CA ASP A 25 -5.51 11.70 -1.14
C ASP A 25 -4.43 10.83 -0.49
N PHE A 26 -3.18 11.08 -0.88
CA PHE A 26 -2.03 10.37 -0.34
C PHE A 26 -1.88 10.56 1.17
N ASN A 27 -2.19 11.74 1.72
CA ASN A 27 -1.98 12.00 3.14
C ASN A 27 -2.94 11.17 4.00
N THR A 28 -4.21 11.10 3.62
CA THR A 28 -5.20 10.23 4.25
C THR A 28 -4.80 8.76 4.09
N PHE A 29 -4.46 8.33 2.88
CA PHE A 29 -3.99 6.97 2.60
C PHE A 29 -2.80 6.58 3.48
N TYR A 30 -1.75 7.42 3.54
CA TYR A 30 -0.54 7.10 4.29
C TYR A 30 -0.78 7.08 5.81
N THR A 31 -1.68 7.93 6.29
CA THR A 31 -2.08 7.93 7.70
C THR A 31 -2.82 6.65 8.06
N GLU A 32 -3.86 6.30 7.32
CA GLU A 32 -4.61 5.05 7.51
C GLU A 32 -3.71 3.81 7.46
N LEU A 33 -2.74 3.81 6.51
CA LEU A 33 -1.85 2.68 6.32
C LEU A 33 -0.95 2.48 7.54
N VAL A 34 -0.34 3.56 8.08
CA VAL A 34 0.55 3.46 9.25
C VAL A 34 -0.25 3.18 10.51
N ASP A 35 -1.41 3.78 10.69
CA ASP A 35 -2.29 3.53 11.83
C ASP A 35 -2.75 2.05 11.85
N GLN A 36 -3.12 1.51 10.70
CA GLN A 36 -3.49 0.09 10.60
C GLN A 36 -2.28 -0.83 10.84
N HIS A 37 -1.06 -0.49 10.34
CA HIS A 37 0.15 -1.22 10.71
C HIS A 37 0.32 -1.28 12.21
N ASN A 38 0.20 -0.14 12.88
CA ASN A 38 0.42 -0.05 14.32
C ASN A 38 -0.67 -0.78 15.12
N ALA A 39 -1.92 -0.76 14.67
CA ALA A 39 -3.00 -1.55 15.25
C ALA A 39 -2.73 -3.07 15.12
N LEU A 40 -2.24 -3.51 13.97
CA LEU A 40 -1.89 -4.92 13.73
C LEU A 40 -0.64 -5.33 14.52
N ARG A 41 0.39 -4.50 14.56
CA ARG A 41 1.61 -4.70 15.35
C ARG A 41 1.32 -4.84 16.86
N LYS A 42 0.40 -4.05 17.37
CA LYS A 42 -0.07 -4.15 18.77
C LYS A 42 -0.59 -5.54 19.10
N LYS A 43 -1.32 -6.20 18.18
CA LYS A 43 -1.80 -7.59 18.37
C LYS A 43 -0.65 -8.57 18.60
N HIS A 44 0.51 -8.29 18.04
CA HIS A 44 1.73 -9.11 18.18
C HIS A 44 2.67 -8.62 19.29
N SER A 45 2.23 -7.67 20.12
CA SER A 45 3.02 -7.10 21.22
C SER A 45 4.39 -6.55 20.76
N VAL A 46 4.44 -5.95 19.56
CA VAL A 46 5.63 -5.31 19.00
C VAL A 46 5.43 -3.79 18.91
N GLY A 47 6.54 -3.04 18.97
CA GLY A 47 6.53 -1.58 18.99
C GLY A 47 5.90 -0.96 17.76
N ALA A 48 5.28 0.21 17.91
CA ALA A 48 4.73 0.98 16.81
C ALA A 48 5.83 1.49 15.86
N LEU A 49 5.49 1.63 14.57
CA LEU A 49 6.34 2.26 13.56
C LEU A 49 6.15 3.78 13.57
N THR A 50 7.24 4.51 13.36
CA THR A 50 7.23 5.95 13.13
C THR A 50 7.40 6.26 11.64
N LYS A 51 6.70 7.29 11.14
CA LYS A 51 6.85 7.76 9.77
C LYS A 51 8.23 8.40 9.57
N ASN A 52 8.93 8.02 8.50
CA ASN A 52 10.21 8.61 8.10
C ASN A 52 10.12 9.14 6.66
N THR A 53 10.29 10.46 6.50
CA THR A 53 10.15 11.14 5.21
C THR A 53 11.26 10.81 4.22
N ASP A 54 12.48 10.54 4.70
CA ASP A 54 13.59 10.20 3.80
C ASP A 54 13.43 8.77 3.27
N ILE A 55 12.94 7.85 4.11
CA ILE A 55 12.57 6.50 3.67
C ILE A 55 11.40 6.55 2.69
N ALA A 56 10.43 7.47 2.88
CA ALA A 56 9.32 7.67 1.96
C ALA A 56 9.78 8.17 0.58
N LYS A 57 10.79 9.06 0.51
CA LYS A 57 11.39 9.48 -0.77
C LYS A 57 12.01 8.29 -1.52
N LEU A 58 12.68 7.38 -0.80
CA LEU A 58 13.23 6.16 -1.41
C LEU A 58 12.11 5.20 -1.86
N ALA A 59 11.01 5.12 -1.12
CA ALA A 59 9.83 4.36 -1.54
C ALA A 59 9.19 4.95 -2.81
N GLN A 60 9.19 6.29 -2.99
CA GLN A 60 8.68 6.93 -4.20
C GLN A 60 9.46 6.50 -5.44
N ASN A 61 10.79 6.46 -5.37
CA ASN A 61 11.61 5.99 -6.49
C ASN A 61 11.25 4.55 -6.92
N THR A 62 10.93 3.70 -5.94
CA THR A 62 10.48 2.33 -6.24
C THR A 62 9.08 2.29 -6.83
N ALA A 63 8.13 3.06 -6.28
CA ALA A 63 6.77 3.15 -6.81
C ALA A 63 6.75 3.66 -8.26
N ASP A 64 7.56 4.69 -8.56
CA ASP A 64 7.73 5.23 -9.92
C ASP A 64 8.37 4.20 -10.86
N GLY A 65 9.35 3.44 -10.38
CA GLY A 65 9.94 2.32 -11.13
C GLY A 65 8.93 1.22 -11.44
N CYS A 66 8.08 0.84 -10.48
CA CYS A 66 6.99 -0.13 -10.67
C CYS A 66 5.96 0.38 -11.69
N LYS A 67 5.56 1.65 -11.59
CA LYS A 67 4.70 2.31 -12.58
C LYS A 67 5.31 2.26 -13.98
N ALA A 68 6.59 2.59 -14.12
CA ALA A 68 7.27 2.65 -15.42
C ALA A 68 7.31 1.30 -16.14
N ILE A 69 7.43 0.20 -15.40
CA ILE A 69 7.43 -1.17 -15.96
C ILE A 69 6.03 -1.79 -16.02
N GLY A 70 5.01 -1.13 -15.47
CA GLY A 70 3.66 -1.67 -15.38
C GLY A 70 3.57 -2.95 -14.53
N GLY A 71 4.37 -3.05 -13.45
CA GLY A 71 4.42 -4.25 -12.61
C GLY A 71 5.15 -4.02 -11.28
N LEU A 72 5.17 -5.02 -10.40
CA LEU A 72 5.85 -4.93 -9.12
C LEU A 72 7.28 -5.48 -9.21
N LYS A 73 8.25 -4.68 -8.78
CA LYS A 73 9.66 -5.08 -8.71
C LYS A 73 10.33 -4.45 -7.49
N HIS A 74 10.90 -5.29 -6.63
CA HIS A 74 11.69 -4.83 -5.49
C HIS A 74 12.98 -4.12 -5.95
N SER A 75 13.33 -3.02 -5.27
CA SER A 75 14.45 -2.16 -5.64
C SER A 75 15.77 -2.49 -4.92
N GLY A 76 15.74 -3.24 -3.82
CA GLY A 76 16.94 -3.56 -3.04
C GLY A 76 17.64 -2.33 -2.42
N THR A 77 16.87 -1.34 -2.00
CA THR A 77 17.39 -0.08 -1.46
C THR A 77 17.96 -0.21 -0.04
N SER A 78 18.90 0.69 0.29
CA SER A 78 19.47 0.84 1.63
C SER A 78 19.24 2.26 2.17
N TYR A 79 19.24 2.38 3.49
CA TYR A 79 19.17 3.64 4.22
C TYR A 79 20.26 3.65 5.30
N ASN A 80 21.04 4.73 5.39
CA ASN A 80 22.18 4.85 6.30
C ASN A 80 23.14 3.63 6.24
N GLY A 81 23.44 3.15 5.02
CA GLY A 81 24.34 2.02 4.79
C GLY A 81 23.80 0.65 5.21
N ARG A 82 22.52 0.56 5.59
CA ARG A 82 21.87 -0.69 6.02
C ARG A 82 20.69 -1.01 5.11
N TRP A 83 20.47 -2.30 4.88
CA TRP A 83 19.35 -2.79 4.08
C TRP A 83 17.98 -2.43 4.70
N MET A 84 17.03 -2.06 3.85
CA MET A 84 15.63 -1.85 4.20
C MET A 84 14.78 -3.02 3.74
N GLY A 85 13.78 -3.38 4.54
CA GLY A 85 12.70 -4.24 4.08
C GLY A 85 11.74 -3.48 3.18
N GLN A 86 10.96 -4.20 2.38
CA GLN A 86 10.07 -3.58 1.42
C GLN A 86 8.82 -4.43 1.18
N ASN A 87 7.65 -3.80 1.24
CA ASN A 87 6.38 -4.37 0.79
C ASN A 87 5.86 -3.59 -0.41
N LEU A 88 5.37 -4.31 -1.40
CA LEU A 88 4.79 -3.76 -2.63
C LEU A 88 3.32 -4.18 -2.77
N TYR A 89 2.51 -3.31 -3.39
CA TYR A 89 1.12 -3.60 -3.72
C TYR A 89 0.72 -2.84 -4.98
N VAL A 90 -0.22 -3.37 -5.75
CA VAL A 90 -0.83 -2.67 -6.88
C VAL A 90 -2.35 -2.83 -6.84
N ALA A 91 -3.07 -1.73 -7.07
CA ALA A 91 -4.50 -1.72 -7.27
C ALA A 91 -4.82 -1.18 -8.66
N GLY A 92 -5.76 -1.80 -9.37
CA GLY A 92 -6.23 -1.35 -10.68
C GLY A 92 -7.69 -0.91 -10.65
N GLY A 93 -7.99 0.20 -11.35
CA GLY A 93 -9.35 0.71 -11.55
C GLY A 93 -9.94 1.51 -10.39
N MET A 94 -9.49 1.32 -9.17
CA MET A 94 -9.99 2.01 -7.97
C MET A 94 -8.85 2.29 -7.00
N ALA A 95 -8.90 3.47 -6.37
CA ALA A 95 -7.93 3.86 -5.35
C ALA A 95 -8.03 2.94 -4.12
N PRO A 96 -6.91 2.38 -3.65
CA PRO A 96 -6.91 1.58 -2.43
C PRO A 96 -7.01 2.49 -1.20
N THR A 97 -7.56 1.98 -0.10
CA THR A 97 -7.40 2.59 1.22
C THR A 97 -6.10 2.11 1.87
N GLY A 98 -5.49 2.96 2.70
CA GLY A 98 -4.27 2.59 3.41
C GLY A 98 -4.49 1.39 4.34
N ALA A 99 -5.61 1.38 5.06
CA ALA A 99 -6.01 0.25 5.90
C ALA A 99 -6.23 -1.04 5.08
N GLY A 100 -6.82 -0.93 3.88
CA GLY A 100 -7.03 -2.07 2.97
C GLY A 100 -5.73 -2.72 2.55
N VAL A 101 -4.72 -1.91 2.17
CA VAL A 101 -3.38 -2.40 1.79
C VAL A 101 -2.70 -3.10 2.97
N ALA A 102 -2.69 -2.49 4.16
CA ALA A 102 -2.10 -3.11 5.35
C ALA A 102 -2.78 -4.44 5.72
N ASN A 103 -4.12 -4.50 5.64
CA ASN A 103 -4.86 -5.73 5.88
C ASN A 103 -4.60 -6.81 4.82
N ASN A 104 -4.41 -6.44 3.56
CA ASN A 104 -4.02 -7.37 2.50
C ASN A 104 -2.68 -8.04 2.84
N TRP A 105 -1.64 -7.27 3.16
CA TRP A 105 -0.36 -7.81 3.60
C TRP A 105 -0.46 -8.65 4.86
N TYR A 106 -1.26 -8.21 5.83
CA TYR A 106 -1.48 -8.95 7.07
C TYR A 106 -2.20 -10.28 6.86
N SER A 107 -3.04 -10.40 5.83
CA SER A 107 -3.81 -11.63 5.55
C SER A 107 -2.94 -12.86 5.28
N GLU A 108 -1.66 -12.65 4.98
CA GLU A 108 -0.67 -13.74 4.83
C GLU A 108 -0.37 -14.45 6.16
N ASN A 109 -0.77 -13.91 7.32
CA ASN A 109 -0.57 -14.50 8.65
C ASN A 109 -1.09 -15.94 8.76
N LYS A 110 -2.15 -16.27 8.02
CA LYS A 110 -2.71 -17.62 7.92
C LYS A 110 -1.72 -18.67 7.40
N ASN A 111 -0.76 -18.20 6.58
CA ASN A 111 0.27 -19.04 5.98
C ASN A 111 1.52 -19.17 6.87
N TYR A 112 1.61 -18.41 7.96
CA TYR A 112 2.81 -18.40 8.81
C TYR A 112 2.73 -19.41 9.95
N ASP A 113 3.80 -20.16 10.16
CA ASP A 113 3.98 -21.04 11.28
C ASP A 113 4.84 -20.35 12.36
N TYR A 114 4.21 -20.02 13.48
CA TYR A 114 4.87 -19.28 14.56
C TYR A 114 5.87 -20.13 15.35
N ASP A 115 5.80 -21.46 15.29
CA ASP A 115 6.68 -22.35 16.03
C ASP A 115 8.00 -22.57 15.26
N THR A 116 7.90 -22.67 13.95
CA THR A 116 9.06 -22.91 13.08
C THR A 116 9.60 -21.63 12.42
N GLY A 117 8.80 -20.55 12.36
CA GLY A 117 9.16 -19.32 11.65
C GLY A 117 9.14 -19.47 10.12
N SER A 118 8.42 -20.45 9.60
CA SER A 118 8.37 -20.78 8.17
C SER A 118 6.97 -20.65 7.58
N SER A 119 6.88 -20.79 6.26
CA SER A 119 5.61 -20.82 5.56
C SER A 119 4.93 -22.18 5.69
N LYS A 120 3.62 -22.16 5.90
CA LYS A 120 2.74 -23.33 5.75
C LYS A 120 2.40 -23.51 4.27
N ASN A 121 2.52 -24.73 3.77
CA ASN A 121 2.09 -25.10 2.41
C ASN A 121 2.67 -24.20 1.29
N ASN A 122 3.89 -23.70 1.48
CA ASN A 122 4.55 -22.76 0.56
C ASN A 122 3.75 -21.47 0.28
N GLY A 123 2.84 -21.08 1.18
CA GLY A 123 2.10 -19.83 1.07
C GLY A 123 3.01 -18.61 1.25
N VAL A 124 2.65 -17.49 0.62
CA VAL A 124 3.38 -16.22 0.80
C VAL A 124 3.21 -15.72 2.23
N ILE A 125 4.30 -15.26 2.84
CA ILE A 125 4.35 -14.75 4.22
C ILE A 125 5.15 -13.44 4.34
N GLY A 126 5.85 -13.02 3.28
CA GLY A 126 6.86 -11.97 3.35
C GLY A 126 6.31 -10.60 3.71
N HIS A 127 5.12 -10.23 3.23
CA HIS A 127 4.50 -8.95 3.55
C HIS A 127 4.05 -8.92 5.02
N PHE A 128 3.40 -9.99 5.48
CA PHE A 128 2.97 -10.12 6.86
C PHE A 128 4.15 -10.07 7.83
N THR A 129 5.18 -10.89 7.59
CA THR A 129 6.32 -10.98 8.51
C THR A 129 7.09 -9.66 8.59
N GLN A 130 7.25 -8.93 7.48
CA GLN A 130 7.82 -7.59 7.50
C GLN A 130 6.95 -6.60 8.27
N LEU A 131 5.62 -6.62 8.07
CA LEU A 131 4.68 -5.71 8.73
C LEU A 131 4.80 -5.80 10.26
N VAL A 132 4.89 -7.01 10.82
CA VAL A 132 4.96 -7.26 12.27
C VAL A 132 6.38 -7.45 12.79
N TRP A 133 7.42 -7.25 11.98
CA TRP A 133 8.81 -7.48 12.37
C TRP A 133 9.19 -6.62 13.57
N LYS A 134 9.51 -7.29 14.71
CA LYS A 134 9.71 -6.64 16.02
C LYS A 134 10.80 -5.58 16.01
N SER A 135 11.92 -5.82 15.36
CA SER A 135 13.06 -4.90 15.35
C SER A 135 12.95 -3.77 14.31
N THR A 136 11.92 -3.75 13.47
CA THR A 136 11.61 -2.62 12.60
C THR A 136 10.93 -1.51 13.41
N THR A 137 11.41 -0.27 13.27
CA THR A 137 10.94 0.90 14.02
C THR A 137 10.43 2.05 13.16
N GLU A 138 10.79 2.07 11.89
CA GLU A 138 10.46 3.15 10.96
C GLU A 138 9.83 2.63 9.67
N ILE A 139 8.94 3.44 9.09
CA ILE A 139 8.28 3.16 7.82
C ILE A 139 8.23 4.41 6.96
N GLY A 140 8.48 4.26 5.67
CA GLY A 140 8.26 5.30 4.66
C GLY A 140 7.54 4.70 3.47
N CYS A 141 6.38 5.27 3.11
CA CYS A 141 5.58 4.77 2.00
C CYS A 141 5.36 5.83 0.94
N ALA A 142 5.09 5.37 -0.27
CA ALA A 142 4.74 6.21 -1.42
C ALA A 142 3.79 5.47 -2.37
N VAL A 143 3.14 6.25 -3.24
CA VAL A 143 2.25 5.74 -4.28
C VAL A 143 2.55 6.44 -5.58
N ALA A 144 2.62 5.68 -6.68
CA ALA A 144 2.65 6.21 -8.04
C ALA A 144 1.37 5.82 -8.77
N GLU A 145 0.67 6.80 -9.34
CA GLU A 145 -0.52 6.56 -10.16
C GLU A 145 -0.11 6.32 -11.61
N GLY A 146 -0.69 5.31 -12.24
CA GLY A 146 -0.37 4.91 -13.61
C GLY A 146 -1.42 4.00 -14.23
N SER A 147 -0.97 3.05 -15.06
CA SER A 147 -1.81 2.00 -15.66
C SER A 147 -1.19 0.64 -15.40
N TRP A 148 -2.03 -0.36 -15.14
CA TRP A 148 -1.62 -1.74 -14.90
C TRP A 148 -2.65 -2.72 -15.45
N SER A 149 -2.21 -3.69 -16.26
CA SER A 149 -3.04 -4.77 -16.78
C SER A 149 -4.37 -4.31 -17.41
N GLY A 150 -4.34 -3.17 -18.13
CA GLY A 150 -5.53 -2.59 -18.78
C GLY A 150 -6.38 -1.69 -17.88
N TYR A 151 -6.06 -1.56 -16.60
CA TYR A 151 -6.75 -0.66 -15.68
C TYR A 151 -6.07 0.71 -15.59
N THR A 152 -6.90 1.76 -15.67
CA THR A 152 -6.49 3.16 -15.44
C THR A 152 -7.63 3.87 -14.69
N PRO A 153 -7.37 4.56 -13.56
CA PRO A 153 -6.07 4.65 -12.88
C PRO A 153 -5.65 3.33 -12.23
N SER A 154 -4.35 3.17 -12.00
CA SER A 154 -3.80 2.12 -11.15
C SER A 154 -2.79 2.72 -10.19
N TYR A 155 -2.68 2.14 -9.00
CA TYR A 155 -1.92 2.69 -7.89
C TYR A 155 -0.84 1.70 -7.46
N PHE A 156 0.43 2.07 -7.68
CA PHE A 156 1.60 1.29 -7.28
C PHE A 156 2.08 1.77 -5.92
N VAL A 157 1.89 0.95 -4.90
CA VAL A 157 2.24 1.27 -3.52
C VAL A 157 3.57 0.61 -3.17
N CYS A 158 4.49 1.37 -2.59
CA CYS A 158 5.72 0.87 -1.99
C CYS A 158 5.83 1.36 -0.55
N CYS A 159 6.12 0.44 0.39
CA CYS A 159 6.55 0.78 1.73
C CYS A 159 7.92 0.17 2.02
N ASN A 160 8.85 1.01 2.46
CA ASN A 160 10.15 0.62 2.97
C ASN A 160 10.14 0.63 4.50
N TYR A 161 10.84 -0.32 5.10
CA TYR A 161 10.88 -0.55 6.55
C TYR A 161 12.32 -0.52 7.05
N PHE A 162 12.55 0.18 8.17
CA PHE A 162 13.89 0.29 8.73
C PHE A 162 13.91 0.09 10.27
N PRO A 163 14.87 -0.67 10.78
CA PRO A 163 15.70 -1.66 10.08
C PRO A 163 14.86 -2.68 9.32
N GLY A 164 15.42 -3.25 8.23
CA GLY A 164 14.72 -4.25 7.42
C GLY A 164 14.43 -5.54 8.20
N GLY A 165 13.28 -6.14 7.93
CA GLY A 165 12.86 -7.43 8.45
C GLY A 165 13.19 -8.60 7.50
N ASN A 166 12.53 -9.73 7.70
CA ASN A 166 12.65 -10.95 6.87
C ASN A 166 14.08 -11.51 6.78
N ILE A 167 14.84 -11.39 7.88
CA ILE A 167 16.21 -11.90 7.97
C ILE A 167 16.16 -13.39 8.27
N LEU A 168 16.80 -14.21 7.43
CA LEU A 168 16.84 -15.65 7.58
C LEU A 168 17.37 -16.03 8.98
N GLY A 169 16.72 -17.01 9.63
CA GLY A 169 17.06 -17.47 10.98
C GLY A 169 16.57 -16.57 12.12
N GLN A 170 15.87 -15.45 11.82
CA GLN A 170 15.37 -14.50 12.83
C GLN A 170 13.85 -14.39 12.92
N TYR A 171 13.12 -15.19 12.16
CA TYR A 171 11.66 -15.08 12.07
C TYR A 171 10.98 -15.31 13.43
N THR A 172 11.23 -16.40 14.12
CA THR A 172 10.58 -16.71 15.42
C THR A 172 10.86 -15.67 16.51
N LYS A 173 12.01 -14.99 16.44
CA LYS A 173 12.39 -13.91 17.37
C LYS A 173 11.65 -12.61 17.07
N ASN A 174 11.30 -12.35 15.80
CA ASN A 174 10.76 -11.06 15.36
C ASN A 174 9.29 -11.10 14.99
N VAL A 175 8.72 -12.27 14.69
CA VAL A 175 7.31 -12.45 14.33
C VAL A 175 6.63 -13.21 15.47
N LEU A 176 6.15 -12.47 16.47
CA LEU A 176 5.56 -13.05 17.67
C LEU A 176 4.13 -13.53 17.41
N LYS A 177 3.67 -14.51 18.19
CA LYS A 177 2.25 -14.93 18.18
C LYS A 177 1.37 -13.77 18.62
N PRO A 178 0.18 -13.57 18.04
CA PRO A 178 -0.77 -12.57 18.53
C PRO A 178 -1.26 -12.94 19.93
N THR A 179 -1.46 -11.94 20.78
CA THR A 179 -1.86 -12.11 22.18
C THR A 179 -3.35 -11.96 22.43
N SER A 180 -4.12 -11.49 21.41
CA SER A 180 -5.59 -11.40 21.42
C SER A 180 -6.11 -10.84 20.10
#